data_6c7b3afc6316a014bed927cc0b400319
#
_entry.id   6c7b3afc6316a014bed927cc0b400319
#
_cell.length_a   1.000
_cell.length_b   1.000
_cell.length_c   1.000
_cell.angle_alpha   90.00
_cell.angle_beta   90.00
_cell.angle_gamma   90.00
#
_symmetry.space_group_name_H-M   'P 1'
#
loop_
_entity.id
_entity.type
_entity.pdbx_description
1 polymer ?
#
loop_
_entity_poly.entity_id
_entity_poly.type
_entity_poly.pdbx_seq_one_letter_code
_entity_poly.pdbx_strand_id
1 'polypeptide(L)' 'MPRSLIGARIRERRRSLGMTQSGLAATIGISASYLNLIERNKRNIG' A
#
# COMPACT_ATOMS: atom_id res chain seq x y z
N MET A 1 -9.34 13.81 -6.40
CA MET A 1 -8.70 12.56 -6.38
C MET A 1 -9.44 11.55 -5.56
N PRO A 2 -9.80 10.47 -6.15
CA PRO A 2 -10.58 9.46 -5.45
C PRO A 2 -9.79 8.81 -4.35
N ARG A 3 -10.36 8.72 -3.18
CA ARG A 3 -9.68 8.10 -2.12
C ARG A 3 -9.57 6.65 -2.33
N SER A 4 -10.44 6.04 -3.09
CA SER A 4 -10.37 4.61 -3.32
C SER A 4 -9.11 4.21 -4.04
N LEU A 5 -8.35 5.15 -4.57
CA LEU A 5 -7.12 4.84 -5.25
C LEU A 5 -5.89 4.89 -4.34
N ILE A 6 -6.09 5.17 -3.06
CA ILE A 6 -4.96 5.26 -2.16
C ILE A 6 -4.12 3.99 -2.14
N GLY A 7 -4.78 2.83 -2.09
CA GLY A 7 -4.04 1.57 -2.06
C GLY A 7 -3.23 1.36 -3.31
N ALA A 8 -3.82 1.67 -4.45
CA ALA A 8 -3.13 1.51 -5.72
C ALA A 8 -1.96 2.46 -5.82
N ARG A 9 -2.10 3.67 -5.31
CA ARG A 9 -1.02 4.63 -5.36
C ARG A 9 0.14 4.22 -4.46
N ILE A 10 -0.17 3.64 -3.31
CA ILE A 10 0.88 3.16 -2.43
C ILE A 10 1.63 2.03 -3.12
N ARG A 11 0.91 1.13 -3.75
CA ARG A 11 1.54 0.02 -4.42
C ARG A 11 2.42 0.50 -5.56
N GLU A 12 1.94 1.44 -6.33
CA GLU A 12 2.70 1.95 -7.43
C GLU A 12 3.95 2.63 -6.97
N ARG A 13 3.85 3.41 -5.90
CA ARG A 13 5.00 4.08 -5.37
C ARG A 13 6.01 3.07 -4.86
N ARG A 14 5.51 2.04 -4.17
CA ARG A 14 6.38 0.99 -3.65
C ARG A 14 7.15 0.32 -4.79
N ARG A 15 6.44 0.01 -5.87
CA ARG A 15 7.08 -0.65 -6.99
C ARG A 15 8.07 0.25 -7.68
N SER A 16 7.76 1.51 -7.78
CA SER A 16 8.66 2.43 -8.42
C SER A 16 9.94 2.60 -7.61
N LEU A 17 9.89 2.38 -6.30
CA LEU A 17 11.07 2.45 -5.47
C LEU A 17 11.78 1.12 -5.38
N GLY A 18 11.25 0.09 -6.03
CA GLY A 18 11.86 -1.22 -6.00
C GLY A 18 11.74 -1.94 -4.67
N MET A 19 10.72 -1.63 -3.89
CA MET A 19 10.57 -2.20 -2.57
C MET A 19 9.58 -3.34 -2.56
N THR A 20 9.81 -4.29 -1.65
CA THR A 20 8.83 -5.35 -1.44
C THR A 20 7.81 -4.85 -0.45
N GLN A 21 6.69 -5.55 -0.35
CA GLN A 21 5.68 -5.20 0.64
C GLN A 21 6.27 -5.24 2.03
N SER A 22 7.02 -6.27 2.34
CA SER A 22 7.63 -6.39 3.65
C SER A 22 8.58 -5.25 3.92
N GLY A 23 9.35 -4.88 2.92
CA GLY A 23 10.30 -3.79 3.08
C GLY A 23 9.61 -2.47 3.37
N LEU A 24 8.57 -2.16 2.61
CA LEU A 24 7.86 -0.92 2.84
C LEU A 24 7.15 -0.94 4.19
N ALA A 25 6.51 -2.06 4.51
CA ALA A 25 5.78 -2.17 5.77
C ALA A 25 6.71 -1.92 6.95
N ALA A 26 7.90 -2.49 6.90
CA ALA A 26 8.86 -2.30 7.97
C ALA A 26 9.28 -0.83 8.06
N THR A 27 9.44 -0.21 6.91
CA THR A 27 9.87 1.18 6.87
C THR A 27 8.84 2.11 7.51
N ILE A 28 7.57 1.85 7.27
CA ILE A 28 6.55 2.74 7.81
C ILE A 28 5.96 2.24 9.13
N GLY A 29 6.45 1.11 9.61
CA GLY A 29 6.04 0.65 10.94
C GLY A 29 4.75 -0.13 11.02
N ILE A 30 4.39 -0.85 9.97
CA ILE A 30 3.19 -1.67 10.01
C ILE A 30 3.55 -3.06 9.55
N SER A 31 2.63 -3.99 9.67
CA SER A 31 2.90 -5.35 9.22
C SER A 31 2.68 -5.46 7.73
N ALA A 32 3.34 -6.41 7.12
CA ALA A 32 3.18 -6.65 5.70
C ALA A 32 1.75 -7.06 5.38
N SER A 33 1.11 -7.78 6.29
CA SER A 33 -0.27 -8.18 6.09
C SER A 33 -1.19 -6.97 6.04
N TYR A 34 -0.96 -6.03 6.91
CA TYR A 34 -1.76 -4.84 6.94
C TYR A 34 -1.56 -4.03 5.66
N LEU A 35 -0.32 -3.90 5.23
CA LEU A 35 -0.02 -3.19 4.01
C LEU A 35 -0.70 -3.87 2.82
N ASN A 36 -0.69 -5.20 2.82
CA ASN A 36 -1.34 -5.94 1.77
C ASN A 36 -2.83 -5.60 1.70
N LEU A 37 -3.47 -5.52 2.85
CA LEU A 37 -4.87 -5.16 2.91
C LEU A 37 -5.10 -3.76 2.35
N ILE A 38 -4.26 -2.84 2.70
CA ILE A 38 -4.39 -1.47 2.21
C ILE A 38 -4.25 -1.43 0.70
N GLU A 39 -3.27 -2.15 0.18
CA GLU A 39 -3.02 -2.13 -1.26
C GLU A 39 -4.13 -2.81 -2.05
N ARG A 40 -4.80 -3.78 -1.43
CA ARG A 40 -5.84 -4.49 -2.14
C ARG A 40 -7.21 -3.88 -1.96
N ASN A 41 -7.32 -2.98 -1.01
CA ASN A 41 -8.61 -2.44 -0.69
C ASN A 41 -9.06 -1.49 -1.71
N LYS A 42 -9.91 -1.93 -2.61
CA LYS A 42 -10.33 -1.09 -3.54
C LYS A 42 -11.50 -0.38 -3.10
N ARG A 43 -12.20 -0.75 -2.19
CA ARG A 43 -13.30 -0.08 -1.83
C ARG A 43 -13.13 0.66 -0.77
N ASN A 44 -12.67 0.91 -0.33
CA ASN A 44 -12.52 1.37 0.65
C ASN A 44 -12.66 2.33 1.12
N ILE A 45 -12.43 2.77 1.21
CA ILE A 45 -12.34 3.67 1.75
C ILE A 45 -13.08 4.58 1.46
N GLY A 46 -13.47 4.66 0.97
CA GLY A 46 -14.19 5.61 0.61
C GLY A 46 -14.94 6.37 0.95
#